data_cfd3cd178537a69bd63885d7e1b42dd2
#
_entry.id   cfd3cd178537a69bd63885d7e1b42dd2
#
_cell.length_a   1.000
_cell.length_b   1.000
_cell.length_c   1.000
_cell.angle_alpha   90.00
_cell.angle_beta   90.00
_cell.angle_gamma   90.00
#
_symmetry.space_group_name_H-M   'P 1'
#
loop_
_entity.id
_entity.type
_entity.pdbx_description
1 polymer ?
#
loop_
_entity_poly.entity_id
_entity_poly.type
_entity_poly.pdbx_seq_one_letter_code
_entity_poly.pdbx_strand_id
1 'polypeptide(L)'
;DVIKMAVDCEKFGAEGITVHPRPDQRHIRYKDVRDLKGVLTTEFNIEGFPCSNFISLIKEIKPAQVTLVPDAPDVLTSNAGWDTVAREDELKKIIAELKPVCRVTVFVEADCRMVEGAKRCGADRVELYTESYAANYAQNREKAIEKFVVAARKAEEVGLGLNAGHDLSLENLQYFNSMIPNLQEVSIGHALISDALYFGMENTIQMYKRLLL
;
A
#
# COMPACT_ATOMS: atom_id res chain seq x y z
N ASP A 1 -8.50 -19.92 4.91
CA ASP A 1 -7.79 -20.26 3.65
C ASP A 1 -7.50 -18.99 2.88
N VAL A 2 -6.24 -18.55 2.92
CA VAL A 2 -5.77 -17.28 2.30
C VAL A 2 -5.95 -17.30 0.78
N ILE A 3 -5.64 -18.42 0.15
CA ILE A 3 -5.72 -18.56 -1.31
C ILE A 3 -7.18 -18.43 -1.78
N LYS A 4 -8.07 -19.17 -1.13
CA LYS A 4 -9.50 -19.07 -1.43
C LYS A 4 -10.03 -17.65 -1.22
N MET A 5 -9.66 -17.00 -0.11
CA MET A 5 -10.09 -15.63 0.18
C MET A 5 -9.64 -14.66 -0.91
N ALA A 6 -8.39 -14.72 -1.34
CA ALA A 6 -7.87 -13.84 -2.37
C ALA A 6 -8.60 -14.02 -3.72
N VAL A 7 -8.82 -15.28 -4.14
CA VAL A 7 -9.59 -15.59 -5.37
C VAL A 7 -11.05 -15.12 -5.25
N ASP A 8 -11.66 -15.28 -4.09
CA ASP A 8 -13.02 -14.79 -3.88
C ASP A 8 -13.08 -13.24 -3.90
N CYS A 9 -12.08 -12.54 -3.33
CA CYS A 9 -12.00 -11.08 -3.42
C CYS A 9 -11.91 -10.60 -4.88
N GLU A 10 -11.11 -11.26 -5.73
CA GLU A 10 -11.08 -10.95 -7.17
C GLU A 10 -12.46 -11.14 -7.83
N LYS A 11 -13.14 -12.26 -7.56
CA LYS A 11 -14.50 -12.51 -8.06
C LYS A 11 -15.51 -11.45 -7.61
N PHE A 12 -15.34 -10.94 -6.40
CA PHE A 12 -16.17 -9.87 -5.83
C PHE A 12 -15.80 -8.49 -6.34
N GLY A 13 -14.77 -8.39 -7.19
CA GLY A 13 -14.43 -7.17 -7.92
C GLY A 13 -13.22 -6.40 -7.37
N ALA A 14 -12.42 -6.98 -6.46
CA ALA A 14 -11.14 -6.40 -6.12
C ALA A 14 -10.23 -6.34 -7.36
N GLU A 15 -9.58 -5.21 -7.57
CA GLU A 15 -8.74 -4.95 -8.75
C GLU A 15 -7.26 -5.26 -8.50
N GLY A 16 -6.94 -5.60 -7.25
CA GLY A 16 -5.63 -6.05 -6.81
C GLY A 16 -5.70 -6.78 -5.48
N ILE A 17 -4.70 -7.61 -5.24
CA ILE A 17 -4.50 -8.30 -3.97
C ILE A 17 -3.15 -7.88 -3.41
N THR A 18 -3.19 -7.30 -2.21
CA THR A 18 -1.99 -6.91 -1.45
C THR A 18 -1.77 -7.87 -0.30
N VAL A 19 -0.55 -8.37 -0.16
CA VAL A 19 -0.14 -9.20 0.96
C VAL A 19 1.15 -8.69 1.59
N HIS A 20 1.28 -8.83 2.92
CA HIS A 20 2.46 -8.41 3.66
C HIS A 20 3.10 -9.60 4.40
N PRO A 21 3.95 -10.39 3.73
CA PRO A 21 4.70 -11.47 4.36
C PRO A 21 5.79 -10.86 5.25
N ARG A 22 5.49 -10.69 6.53
CA ARG A 22 6.46 -10.21 7.52
C ARG A 22 7.63 -11.19 7.67
N PRO A 23 8.80 -10.74 8.14
CA PRO A 23 9.96 -11.64 8.31
C PRO A 23 9.69 -12.87 9.17
N ASP A 24 8.81 -12.76 10.17
CA ASP A 24 8.39 -13.87 11.05
C ASP A 24 7.23 -14.71 10.47
N GLN A 25 6.69 -14.32 9.33
CA GLN A 25 5.61 -15.00 8.59
C GLN A 25 4.34 -15.25 9.41
N ARG A 26 4.04 -14.40 10.41
CA ARG A 26 2.92 -14.58 11.35
C ARG A 26 1.53 -14.42 10.72
N HIS A 27 1.41 -13.71 9.59
CA HIS A 27 0.13 -13.47 8.89
C HIS A 27 0.11 -14.18 7.55
N ILE A 28 1.01 -13.79 6.65
CA ILE A 28 1.20 -14.37 5.32
C ILE A 28 2.57 -15.03 5.30
N ARG A 29 2.63 -16.31 4.90
CA ARG A 29 3.87 -17.06 4.77
C ARG A 29 4.43 -16.91 3.36
N TYR A 30 5.72 -17.06 3.19
CA TYR A 30 6.35 -17.06 1.86
C TYR A 30 5.78 -18.14 0.93
N LYS A 31 5.33 -19.27 1.51
CA LYS A 31 4.60 -20.30 0.76
C LYS A 31 3.27 -19.76 0.22
N ASP A 32 2.51 -19.01 1.03
CA ASP A 32 1.22 -18.45 0.61
C ASP A 32 1.40 -17.46 -0.56
N VAL A 33 2.49 -16.67 -0.54
CA VAL A 33 2.84 -15.78 -1.65
C VAL A 33 3.08 -16.54 -2.96
N ARG A 34 3.80 -17.68 -2.90
CA ARG A 34 4.03 -18.54 -4.07
C ARG A 34 2.74 -19.14 -4.61
N ASP A 35 1.90 -19.63 -3.70
CA ASP A 35 0.61 -20.23 -4.07
C ASP A 35 -0.33 -19.18 -4.70
N LEU A 36 -0.36 -17.94 -4.15
CA LEU A 36 -1.15 -16.83 -4.69
C LEU A 36 -0.72 -16.44 -6.10
N LYS A 37 0.59 -16.41 -6.38
CA LYS A 37 1.10 -16.09 -7.71
C LYS A 37 0.51 -16.97 -8.82
N GLY A 38 0.21 -18.24 -8.52
CA GLY A 38 -0.31 -19.21 -9.47
C GLY A 38 -1.81 -19.07 -9.77
N VAL A 39 -2.55 -18.33 -8.95
CA VAL A 39 -4.02 -18.27 -9.01
C VAL A 39 -4.60 -16.87 -9.21
N LEU A 40 -3.84 -15.82 -8.88
CA LEU A 40 -4.30 -14.45 -9.03
C LEU A 40 -4.27 -14.01 -10.50
N THR A 41 -5.30 -13.27 -10.90
CA THR A 41 -5.49 -12.75 -12.25
C THR A 41 -5.46 -11.22 -12.31
N THR A 42 -5.62 -10.56 -11.16
CA THR A 42 -5.54 -9.10 -11.01
C THR A 42 -4.13 -8.66 -10.59
N GLU A 43 -3.98 -7.39 -10.24
CA GLU A 43 -2.69 -6.86 -9.82
C GLU A 43 -2.25 -7.46 -8.48
N PHE A 44 -1.07 -8.07 -8.45
CA PHE A 44 -0.49 -8.62 -7.22
C PHE A 44 0.57 -7.67 -6.66
N ASN A 45 0.29 -7.11 -5.50
CA ASN A 45 1.22 -6.28 -4.72
C ASN A 45 1.74 -7.05 -3.51
N ILE A 46 3.05 -6.98 -3.27
CA ILE A 46 3.68 -7.60 -2.10
C ILE A 46 4.36 -6.50 -1.30
N GLU A 47 3.88 -6.27 -0.08
CA GLU A 47 4.48 -5.33 0.85
C GLU A 47 5.51 -6.01 1.73
N GLY A 48 6.55 -5.29 2.14
CA GLY A 48 7.47 -5.82 3.12
C GLY A 48 8.72 -4.98 3.38
N PHE A 49 9.36 -5.32 4.49
CA PHE A 49 10.69 -4.82 4.81
C PHE A 49 11.73 -5.47 3.90
N PRO A 50 12.60 -4.70 3.23
CA PRO A 50 13.49 -5.20 2.20
C PRO A 50 14.72 -5.96 2.74
N CYS A 51 14.50 -6.97 3.57
CA CYS A 51 15.55 -7.90 3.95
C CYS A 51 15.92 -8.85 2.80
N SER A 52 17.06 -9.52 2.88
CA SER A 52 17.57 -10.39 1.81
C SER A 52 16.58 -11.48 1.38
N ASN A 53 15.84 -12.08 2.34
CA ASN A 53 14.84 -13.11 2.05
C ASN A 53 13.65 -12.52 1.28
N PHE A 54 13.20 -11.32 1.66
CA PHE A 54 12.13 -10.61 0.98
C PHE A 54 12.52 -10.24 -0.46
N ILE A 55 13.71 -9.66 -0.64
CA ILE A 55 14.22 -9.31 -1.99
C ILE A 55 14.31 -10.56 -2.87
N SER A 56 14.78 -11.67 -2.33
CA SER A 56 14.85 -12.95 -3.05
C SER A 56 13.45 -13.45 -3.45
N LEU A 57 12.46 -13.33 -2.55
CA LEU A 57 11.08 -13.68 -2.84
C LEU A 57 10.50 -12.81 -3.96
N ILE A 58 10.71 -11.49 -3.94
CA ILE A 58 10.21 -10.59 -5.00
C ILE A 58 10.81 -10.95 -6.37
N LYS A 59 12.10 -11.27 -6.42
CA LYS A 59 12.76 -11.70 -7.66
C LYS A 59 12.26 -13.05 -8.18
N GLU A 60 11.89 -13.95 -7.29
CA GLU A 60 11.27 -15.24 -7.63
C GLU A 60 9.85 -15.05 -8.18
N ILE A 61 9.01 -14.30 -7.46
CA ILE A 61 7.57 -14.15 -7.74
C ILE A 61 7.31 -13.21 -8.92
N LYS A 62 8.10 -12.14 -9.05
CA LYS A 62 7.90 -11.08 -10.04
C LYS A 62 6.47 -10.56 -10.01
N PRO A 63 6.03 -9.97 -8.89
CA PRO A 63 4.69 -9.39 -8.78
C PRO A 63 4.53 -8.19 -9.72
N ALA A 64 3.31 -7.71 -9.87
CA ALA A 64 3.06 -6.45 -10.59
C ALA A 64 3.68 -5.26 -9.85
N GLN A 65 3.61 -5.27 -8.51
CA GLN A 65 4.12 -4.21 -7.65
C GLN A 65 4.75 -4.79 -6.38
N VAL A 66 5.75 -4.09 -5.86
CA VAL A 66 6.26 -4.24 -4.51
C VAL A 66 6.14 -2.91 -3.78
N THR A 67 5.61 -2.94 -2.54
CA THR A 67 5.58 -1.78 -1.65
C THR A 67 6.61 -1.96 -0.53
N LEU A 68 7.65 -1.13 -0.52
CA LEU A 68 8.67 -1.16 0.51
C LEU A 68 8.18 -0.44 1.77
N VAL A 69 8.14 -1.15 2.90
CA VAL A 69 7.75 -0.61 4.22
C VAL A 69 8.91 -0.70 5.20
N PRO A 70 9.07 0.26 6.15
CA PRO A 70 10.20 0.30 7.07
C PRO A 70 10.04 -0.61 8.29
N ASP A 71 9.05 -1.50 8.29
CA ASP A 71 8.67 -2.32 9.44
C ASP A 71 9.77 -3.31 9.84
N ALA A 72 10.51 -3.00 10.88
CA ALA A 72 11.45 -3.94 11.48
C ALA A 72 10.72 -5.20 12.01
N PRO A 73 11.42 -6.33 12.18
CA PRO A 73 10.79 -7.61 12.55
C PRO A 73 9.97 -7.61 13.83
N ASP A 74 10.26 -6.70 14.76
CA ASP A 74 9.64 -6.57 16.08
C ASP A 74 8.42 -5.62 16.11
N VAL A 75 8.11 -4.95 15.03
CA VAL A 75 6.96 -4.02 14.93
C VAL A 75 5.66 -4.80 14.71
N LEU A 76 4.64 -4.56 15.54
CA LEU A 76 3.34 -5.26 15.46
C LEU A 76 2.55 -4.91 14.20
N THR A 77 2.50 -3.63 13.85
CA THR A 77 1.84 -3.11 12.64
C THR A 77 2.64 -1.94 12.11
N SER A 78 2.46 -1.60 10.83
CA SER A 78 3.10 -0.42 10.24
C SER A 78 2.67 0.84 11.00
N ASN A 79 3.63 1.61 11.47
CA ASN A 79 3.38 2.80 12.29
C ASN A 79 4.19 4.02 11.85
N ALA A 80 4.93 3.92 10.75
CA ALA A 80 5.69 5.01 10.15
C ALA A 80 5.99 4.72 8.69
N GLY A 81 6.14 5.76 7.87
CA GLY A 81 6.69 5.69 6.54
C GLY A 81 8.23 5.73 6.53
N TRP A 82 8.83 5.45 5.38
CA TRP A 82 10.27 5.59 5.20
C TRP A 82 10.72 7.05 5.32
N ASP A 83 11.82 7.28 6.05
CA ASP A 83 12.61 8.50 5.89
C ASP A 83 13.48 8.37 4.62
N THR A 84 12.90 8.77 3.51
CA THR A 84 13.54 8.66 2.18
C THR A 84 14.70 9.62 1.99
N VAL A 85 14.85 10.61 2.87
CA VAL A 85 15.98 11.55 2.88
C VAL A 85 17.16 10.93 3.64
N ALA A 86 16.94 10.49 4.87
CA ALA A 86 18.00 9.91 5.69
C ALA A 86 18.48 8.54 5.16
N ARG A 87 17.61 7.80 4.48
CA ARG A 87 17.91 6.46 3.96
C ARG A 87 18.04 6.42 2.43
N GLU A 88 18.34 7.55 1.79
CA GLU A 88 18.37 7.71 0.33
C GLU A 88 19.31 6.70 -0.34
N ASP A 89 20.56 6.59 0.11
CA ASP A 89 21.56 5.71 -0.50
C ASP A 89 21.22 4.21 -0.37
N GLU A 90 20.58 3.84 0.73
CA GLU A 90 20.11 2.48 0.96
C GLU A 90 18.94 2.14 0.03
N LEU A 91 17.91 3.00 0.02
CA LEU A 91 16.73 2.81 -0.82
C LEU A 91 17.08 2.83 -2.31
N LYS A 92 17.99 3.67 -2.75
CA LYS A 92 18.47 3.66 -4.14
C LYS A 92 19.00 2.29 -4.57
N LYS A 93 19.79 1.65 -3.73
CA LYS A 93 20.37 0.32 -4.03
C LYS A 93 19.26 -0.73 -4.12
N ILE A 94 18.36 -0.75 -3.14
CA ILE A 94 17.24 -1.69 -3.09
C ILE A 94 16.31 -1.50 -4.29
N ILE A 95 15.91 -0.26 -4.57
CA ILE A 95 15.02 0.06 -5.68
C ILE A 95 15.66 -0.29 -7.03
N ALA A 96 16.94 0.03 -7.24
CA ALA A 96 17.66 -0.33 -8.46
C ALA A 96 17.71 -1.85 -8.68
N GLU A 97 17.74 -2.65 -7.61
CA GLU A 97 17.74 -4.11 -7.66
C GLU A 97 16.35 -4.69 -8.01
N LEU A 98 15.27 -4.03 -7.58
CA LEU A 98 13.89 -4.51 -7.75
C LEU A 98 13.20 -3.96 -9.01
N LYS A 99 13.57 -2.76 -9.45
CA LYS A 99 12.94 -2.07 -10.58
C LYS A 99 12.92 -2.85 -11.91
N PRO A 100 13.95 -3.65 -12.25
CA PRO A 100 13.88 -4.52 -13.43
C PRO A 100 12.87 -5.66 -13.34
N VAL A 101 12.34 -5.90 -12.13
CA VAL A 101 11.49 -7.07 -11.81
C VAL A 101 10.02 -6.68 -11.74
N CYS A 102 9.71 -5.53 -11.13
CA CYS A 102 8.35 -5.06 -10.86
C CYS A 102 8.33 -3.55 -10.62
N ARG A 103 7.13 -2.97 -10.59
CA ARG A 103 6.92 -1.59 -10.14
C ARG A 103 7.28 -1.47 -8.66
N VAL A 104 8.03 -0.44 -8.28
CA VAL A 104 8.47 -0.23 -6.90
C VAL A 104 7.76 0.98 -6.30
N THR A 105 7.00 0.74 -5.24
CA THR A 105 6.31 1.73 -4.42
C THR A 105 7.03 1.87 -3.08
N VAL A 106 7.11 3.08 -2.54
CA VAL A 106 7.70 3.36 -1.22
C VAL A 106 6.62 3.91 -0.30
N PHE A 107 6.43 3.27 0.85
CA PHE A 107 5.49 3.70 1.88
C PHE A 107 6.07 4.89 2.65
N VAL A 108 5.36 6.05 2.66
CA VAL A 108 5.87 7.31 3.19
C VAL A 108 4.79 8.06 3.96
N GLU A 109 5.24 8.92 4.89
CA GLU A 109 4.39 9.96 5.46
C GLU A 109 3.97 10.98 4.39
N ALA A 110 2.81 11.63 4.60
CA ALA A 110 2.34 12.74 3.76
C ALA A 110 3.20 14.01 3.99
N ASP A 111 4.45 13.97 3.55
CA ASP A 111 5.46 15.05 3.63
C ASP A 111 6.14 15.19 2.27
N CYS A 112 6.16 16.40 1.71
CA CYS A 112 6.76 16.67 0.40
C CYS A 112 8.23 16.24 0.30
N ARG A 113 9.01 16.36 1.40
CA ARG A 113 10.43 15.95 1.41
C ARG A 113 10.55 14.43 1.26
N MET A 114 9.63 13.67 1.87
CA MET A 114 9.61 12.22 1.75
C MET A 114 9.23 11.79 0.33
N VAL A 115 8.27 12.48 -0.28
CA VAL A 115 7.87 12.25 -1.68
C VAL A 115 9.02 12.56 -2.65
N GLU A 116 9.68 13.72 -2.51
CA GLU A 116 10.86 14.09 -3.31
C GLU A 116 12.02 13.10 -3.11
N GLY A 117 12.24 12.68 -1.86
CA GLY A 117 13.24 11.66 -1.53
C GLY A 117 12.96 10.33 -2.23
N ALA A 118 11.72 9.86 -2.22
CA ALA A 118 11.33 8.65 -2.93
C ALA A 118 11.61 8.74 -4.44
N LYS A 119 11.36 9.91 -5.06
CA LYS A 119 11.74 10.15 -6.47
C LYS A 119 13.25 10.06 -6.68
N ARG A 120 14.05 10.69 -5.82
CA ARG A 120 15.51 10.59 -5.90
C ARG A 120 16.03 9.18 -5.68
N CYS A 121 15.33 8.37 -4.87
CA CYS A 121 15.62 6.94 -4.70
C CYS A 121 15.30 6.12 -5.95
N GLY A 122 14.53 6.65 -6.90
CA GLY A 122 14.16 5.97 -8.14
C GLY A 122 12.85 5.20 -8.08
N ALA A 123 12.00 5.43 -7.07
CA ALA A 123 10.68 4.81 -6.95
C ALA A 123 9.79 5.14 -8.17
N ASP A 124 8.84 4.27 -8.46
CA ASP A 124 7.81 4.48 -9.47
C ASP A 124 6.57 5.15 -8.88
N ARG A 125 6.25 4.79 -7.62
CA ARG A 125 5.12 5.33 -6.86
C ARG A 125 5.52 5.60 -5.41
N VAL A 126 4.70 6.39 -4.75
CA VAL A 126 4.63 6.47 -3.28
C VAL A 126 3.28 5.99 -2.80
N GLU A 127 3.25 5.38 -1.63
CA GLU A 127 2.02 5.07 -0.91
C GLU A 127 1.98 5.92 0.36
N LEU A 128 0.95 6.78 0.48
CA LEU A 128 0.78 7.65 1.64
C LEU A 128 0.17 6.89 2.81
N TYR A 129 0.85 6.94 3.96
CA TYR A 129 0.36 6.41 5.23
C TYR A 129 -0.78 7.27 5.77
N THR A 130 -1.99 6.72 5.85
CA THR A 130 -3.21 7.50 6.09
C THR A 130 -3.70 7.54 7.54
N GLU A 131 -2.96 7.00 8.51
CA GLU A 131 -3.37 6.96 9.93
C GLU A 131 -3.76 8.34 10.46
N SER A 132 -2.90 9.35 10.30
CA SER A 132 -3.18 10.69 10.82
C SER A 132 -4.38 11.38 10.15
N TYR A 133 -4.73 11.01 8.92
CA TYR A 133 -5.98 11.43 8.29
C TYR A 133 -7.17 10.76 8.98
N ALA A 134 -7.14 9.45 9.12
CA ALA A 134 -8.22 8.67 9.72
C ALA A 134 -8.47 9.09 11.17
N ALA A 135 -7.43 9.25 11.98
CA ALA A 135 -7.52 9.64 13.38
C ALA A 135 -8.12 11.03 13.61
N ASN A 136 -7.92 11.95 12.68
CA ASN A 136 -8.42 13.33 12.79
C ASN A 136 -9.66 13.60 11.94
N TYR A 137 -10.12 12.65 11.13
CA TYR A 137 -11.22 12.82 10.19
C TYR A 137 -12.51 13.29 10.85
N ALA A 138 -12.94 12.61 11.92
CA ALA A 138 -14.18 12.93 12.61
C ALA A 138 -14.17 14.30 13.32
N GLN A 139 -12.97 14.80 13.67
CA GLN A 139 -12.82 16.10 14.34
C GLN A 139 -12.84 17.26 13.34
N ASN A 140 -12.05 17.17 12.27
CA ASN A 140 -11.96 18.17 11.21
C ASN A 140 -11.34 17.54 9.95
N ARG A 141 -12.19 17.03 9.06
CA ARG A 141 -11.73 16.35 7.84
C ARG A 141 -11.02 17.29 6.86
N GLU A 142 -11.39 18.58 6.81
CA GLU A 142 -10.77 19.59 5.95
C GLU A 142 -9.29 19.78 6.36
N LYS A 143 -9.03 19.90 7.66
CA LYS A 143 -7.68 20.02 8.20
C LYS A 143 -6.92 18.70 8.11
N ALA A 144 -7.58 17.57 8.32
CA ALA A 144 -6.97 16.25 8.28
C ALA A 144 -6.40 15.92 6.90
N ILE A 145 -7.06 16.36 5.82
CA ILE A 145 -6.68 16.07 4.44
C ILE A 145 -5.58 16.99 3.88
N GLU A 146 -5.36 18.18 4.44
CA GLU A 146 -4.51 19.24 3.87
C GLU A 146 -3.11 18.75 3.49
N LYS A 147 -2.41 18.08 4.41
CA LYS A 147 -1.05 17.57 4.13
C LYS A 147 -1.03 16.50 3.05
N PHE A 148 -2.09 15.71 2.92
CA PHE A 148 -2.20 14.67 1.89
C PHE A 148 -2.40 15.27 0.51
N VAL A 149 -3.22 16.32 0.38
CA VAL A 149 -3.38 17.06 -0.87
C VAL A 149 -2.06 17.69 -1.31
N VAL A 150 -1.31 18.27 -0.38
CA VAL A 150 0.00 18.87 -0.67
C VAL A 150 1.00 17.81 -1.11
N ALA A 151 1.07 16.67 -0.41
CA ALA A 151 1.95 15.55 -0.78
C ALA A 151 1.56 14.92 -2.13
N ALA A 152 0.26 14.79 -2.41
CA ALA A 152 -0.24 14.25 -3.68
C ALA A 152 0.13 15.15 -4.88
N ARG A 153 -0.03 16.47 -4.74
CA ARG A 153 0.42 17.43 -5.75
C ARG A 153 1.94 17.38 -5.96
N LYS A 154 2.70 17.19 -4.90
CA LYS A 154 4.14 17.00 -4.99
C LYS A 154 4.50 15.70 -5.75
N ALA A 155 3.79 14.61 -5.51
CA ALA A 155 4.00 13.36 -6.25
C ALA A 155 3.75 13.56 -7.75
N GLU A 156 2.67 14.26 -8.12
CA GLU A 156 2.38 14.64 -9.51
C GLU A 156 3.49 15.52 -10.12
N GLU A 157 3.91 16.56 -9.41
CA GLU A 157 4.97 17.50 -9.85
C GLU A 157 6.28 16.78 -10.17
N VAL A 158 6.67 15.80 -9.33
CA VAL A 158 7.93 15.05 -9.54
C VAL A 158 7.75 13.81 -10.43
N GLY A 159 6.53 13.54 -10.93
CA GLY A 159 6.23 12.42 -11.82
C GLY A 159 6.33 11.06 -11.11
N LEU A 160 5.75 10.96 -9.92
CA LEU A 160 5.49 9.71 -9.21
C LEU A 160 4.02 9.35 -9.31
N GLY A 161 3.71 8.05 -9.43
CA GLY A 161 2.37 7.54 -9.17
C GLY A 161 2.04 7.62 -7.69
N LEU A 162 0.73 7.62 -7.37
CA LEU A 162 0.24 7.82 -6.01
C LEU A 162 -0.70 6.69 -5.59
N ASN A 163 -0.33 6.02 -4.51
CA ASN A 163 -1.18 5.08 -3.77
C ASN A 163 -1.43 5.65 -2.37
N ALA A 164 -2.44 5.12 -1.68
CA ALA A 164 -2.70 5.42 -0.28
C ALA A 164 -3.23 4.17 0.44
N GLY A 165 -2.88 4.02 1.72
CA GLY A 165 -3.28 2.82 2.44
C GLY A 165 -3.20 2.94 3.95
N HIS A 166 -3.59 1.84 4.60
CA HIS A 166 -3.58 1.49 6.00
C HIS A 166 -4.92 1.74 6.71
N ASP A 167 -5.37 2.99 6.93
CA ASP A 167 -6.52 3.30 7.81
C ASP A 167 -7.74 3.89 7.08
N LEU A 168 -7.80 3.73 5.77
CA LEU A 168 -8.99 4.12 5.00
C LEU A 168 -10.16 3.17 5.30
N SER A 169 -11.38 3.74 5.38
CA SER A 169 -12.60 3.04 5.74
C SER A 169 -13.81 3.54 4.95
N LEU A 170 -14.97 2.89 5.10
CA LEU A 170 -16.23 3.36 4.49
C LEU A 170 -16.60 4.79 4.91
N GLU A 171 -16.15 5.26 6.08
CA GLU A 171 -16.45 6.59 6.59
C GLU A 171 -15.64 7.69 5.91
N ASN A 172 -14.36 7.42 5.62
CA ASN A 172 -13.39 8.46 5.25
C ASN A 172 -12.89 8.37 3.79
N LEU A 173 -13.07 7.23 3.10
CA LEU A 173 -12.50 6.99 1.79
C LEU A 173 -13.08 7.90 0.71
N GLN A 174 -14.39 8.14 0.70
CA GLN A 174 -15.04 8.97 -0.33
C GLN A 174 -14.47 10.39 -0.34
N TYR A 175 -14.36 10.99 0.84
CA TYR A 175 -13.80 12.33 0.96
C TYR A 175 -12.31 12.36 0.57
N PHE A 176 -11.54 11.35 0.99
CA PHE A 176 -10.15 11.19 0.60
C PHE A 176 -10.02 11.15 -0.93
N ASN A 177 -10.74 10.25 -1.59
CA ASN A 177 -10.73 10.09 -3.05
C ASN A 177 -11.11 11.38 -3.78
N SER A 178 -12.12 12.11 -3.29
CA SER A 178 -12.59 13.36 -3.91
C SER A 178 -11.57 14.51 -3.82
N MET A 179 -10.67 14.48 -2.82
CA MET A 179 -9.72 15.56 -2.54
C MET A 179 -8.30 15.28 -3.04
N ILE A 180 -7.92 14.01 -3.19
CA ILE A 180 -6.55 13.62 -3.57
C ILE A 180 -6.42 13.53 -5.09
N PRO A 181 -5.62 14.39 -5.73
CA PRO A 181 -5.39 14.31 -7.17
C PRO A 181 -4.58 13.06 -7.55
N ASN A 182 -4.93 12.48 -8.69
CA ASN A 182 -4.18 11.37 -9.30
C ASN A 182 -3.98 10.13 -8.40
N LEU A 183 -4.92 9.89 -7.47
CA LEU A 183 -4.93 8.66 -6.68
C LEU A 183 -5.14 7.46 -7.61
N GLN A 184 -4.20 6.53 -7.63
CA GLN A 184 -4.20 5.39 -8.55
C GLN A 184 -4.64 4.09 -7.89
N GLU A 185 -4.39 3.96 -6.57
CA GLU A 185 -4.64 2.73 -5.85
C GLU A 185 -4.88 3.03 -4.37
N VAL A 186 -5.77 2.27 -3.75
CA VAL A 186 -5.93 2.23 -2.29
C VAL A 186 -5.78 0.80 -1.80
N SER A 187 -5.01 0.62 -0.72
CA SER A 187 -4.86 -0.65 -0.01
C SER A 187 -5.61 -0.60 1.31
N ILE A 188 -6.65 -1.43 1.46
CA ILE A 188 -7.51 -1.43 2.64
C ILE A 188 -7.57 -2.84 3.23
N GLY A 189 -7.10 -3.00 4.47
CA GLY A 189 -7.04 -4.28 5.15
C GLY A 189 -8.01 -4.36 6.33
N HIS A 190 -7.62 -3.86 7.50
CA HIS A 190 -8.36 -4.04 8.75
C HIS A 190 -9.82 -3.57 8.68
N ALA A 191 -10.07 -2.37 8.15
CA ALA A 191 -11.43 -1.82 8.02
C ALA A 191 -12.30 -2.71 7.12
N LEU A 192 -11.77 -3.12 5.96
CA LEU A 192 -12.50 -4.00 5.03
C LEU A 192 -12.89 -5.32 5.67
N ILE A 193 -11.98 -5.97 6.41
CA ILE A 193 -12.28 -7.22 7.12
C ILE A 193 -13.30 -7.00 8.23
N SER A 194 -13.19 -5.92 9.00
CA SER A 194 -14.14 -5.59 10.07
C SER A 194 -15.55 -5.37 9.50
N ASP A 195 -15.67 -4.62 8.42
CA ASP A 195 -16.94 -4.38 7.73
C ASP A 195 -17.53 -5.66 7.15
N ALA A 196 -16.67 -6.53 6.60
CA ALA A 196 -17.09 -7.80 6.02
C ALA A 196 -17.70 -8.77 7.03
N LEU A 197 -17.40 -8.65 8.32
CA LEU A 197 -18.06 -9.43 9.38
C LEU A 197 -19.55 -9.10 9.52
N TYR A 198 -19.93 -7.86 9.16
CA TYR A 198 -21.32 -7.41 9.23
C TYR A 198 -22.05 -7.46 7.88
N PHE A 199 -21.36 -7.14 6.79
CA PHE A 199 -21.98 -6.99 5.47
C PHE A 199 -21.71 -8.14 4.50
N GLY A 200 -20.79 -9.06 4.86
CA GLY A 200 -20.25 -10.06 3.96
C GLY A 200 -19.23 -9.49 2.97
N MET A 201 -18.26 -10.30 2.57
CA MET A 201 -17.07 -9.84 1.81
C MET A 201 -17.46 -9.21 0.45
N GLU A 202 -18.35 -9.83 -0.30
CA GLU A 202 -18.78 -9.32 -1.61
C GLU A 202 -19.40 -7.94 -1.52
N ASN A 203 -20.39 -7.77 -0.62
CA ASN A 203 -21.02 -6.49 -0.42
C ASN A 203 -20.03 -5.42 0.02
N THR A 204 -19.14 -5.76 0.94
CA THR A 204 -18.13 -4.86 1.45
C THR A 204 -17.22 -4.36 0.33
N ILE A 205 -16.66 -5.25 -0.50
CA ILE A 205 -15.83 -4.86 -1.64
C ILE A 205 -16.59 -3.91 -2.58
N GLN A 206 -17.84 -4.24 -2.88
CA GLN A 206 -18.68 -3.38 -3.73
C GLN A 206 -18.98 -2.03 -3.10
N MET A 207 -19.16 -1.94 -1.77
CA MET A 207 -19.34 -0.67 -1.06
C MET A 207 -18.09 0.19 -1.19
N TYR A 208 -16.91 -0.36 -0.92
CA TYR A 208 -15.63 0.37 -1.06
C TYR A 208 -15.39 0.85 -2.50
N LYS A 209 -15.64 0.01 -3.49
CA LYS A 209 -15.50 0.38 -4.91
C LYS A 209 -16.37 1.57 -5.31
N ARG A 210 -17.61 1.64 -4.81
CA ARG A 210 -18.50 2.78 -5.09
C ARG A 210 -17.98 4.11 -4.55
N LEU A 211 -17.17 4.10 -3.50
CA LEU A 211 -16.57 5.32 -2.93
C LEU A 211 -15.39 5.84 -3.75
N LEU A 212 -14.90 5.05 -4.71
CA LEU A 212 -13.81 5.40 -5.61
C LEU A 212 -14.29 5.88 -7.00
N LEU A 213 -15.59 5.77 -7.26
CA LEU A 213 -16.23 6.27 -8.49
C LEU A 213 -16.57 7.75 -8.35
#